data_8603311c16ecf77f0c57261a0dc49b55
#
_entry.id   8603311c16ecf77f0c57261a0dc49b55
#
_cell.length_a   1.000
_cell.length_b   1.000
_cell.length_c   1.000
_cell.angle_alpha   90.00
_cell.angle_beta   90.00
_cell.angle_gamma   90.00
#
_symmetry.space_group_name_H-M   'P 1'
#
loop_
_entity.id
_entity.type
_entity.pdbx_description
1 polymer ?
#
loop_
_entity_poly.entity_id
_entity_poly.type
_entity_poly.pdbx_seq_one_letter_code
_entity_poly.pdbx_strand_id
1 'polypeptide(L)' 'EPLDLKQLQELPGIVGYIVQEKDSLWDIAKKFHTTVENIVTTNELPGEQVKTGQRLLLVKEVGV' A
#
# COMPACT_ATOMS: atom_id res chain seq x y z
N GLU A 1 -7.02 5.86 18.88
CA GLU A 1 -6.09 4.75 18.94
C GLU A 1 -5.50 4.44 17.60
N PRO A 2 -4.19 4.27 17.55
CA PRO A 2 -3.59 3.90 16.28
C PRO A 2 -3.98 2.48 15.89
N LEU A 3 -4.20 2.30 14.61
CA LEU A 3 -4.51 0.98 14.09
C LEU A 3 -3.27 0.10 14.15
N ASP A 4 -3.49 -1.15 14.53
CA ASP A 4 -2.43 -2.13 14.55
C ASP A 4 -2.22 -2.63 13.12
N LEU A 5 -1.02 -2.46 12.60
CA LEU A 5 -0.71 -2.89 11.24
C LEU A 5 -0.92 -4.39 11.05
N LYS A 6 -0.68 -5.17 12.11
CA LYS A 6 -0.95 -6.60 12.04
C LYS A 6 -2.40 -6.89 11.79
N GLN A 7 -3.29 -6.19 12.48
CA GLN A 7 -4.72 -6.38 12.30
C GLN A 7 -5.15 -6.01 10.88
N LEU A 8 -4.58 -4.95 10.34
CA LEU A 8 -4.89 -4.54 8.97
C LEU A 8 -4.44 -5.60 7.97
N GLN A 9 -3.29 -6.21 8.21
CA GLN A 9 -2.78 -7.23 7.31
C GLN A 9 -3.60 -8.51 7.32
N GLU A 10 -4.35 -8.73 8.38
CA GLU A 10 -5.21 -9.91 8.49
C GLU A 10 -6.56 -9.74 7.84
N LEU A 11 -6.90 -8.51 7.45
CA LEU A 11 -8.19 -8.26 6.80
C LEU A 11 -8.14 -8.72 5.34
N PRO A 12 -9.27 -9.27 4.84
CA PRO A 12 -9.34 -9.65 3.44
C PRO A 12 -9.07 -8.45 2.53
N GLY A 13 -8.29 -8.65 1.50
CA GLY A 13 -8.00 -7.60 0.55
C GLY A 13 -6.88 -6.66 0.95
N ILE A 14 -6.30 -6.85 2.12
CA ILE A 14 -5.15 -6.03 2.56
C ILE A 14 -3.87 -6.82 2.37
N VAL A 15 -2.90 -6.20 1.70
CA VAL A 15 -1.61 -6.84 1.41
C VAL A 15 -0.50 -5.94 1.91
N GLY A 16 0.48 -6.54 2.60
CA GLY A 16 1.69 -5.83 2.98
C GLY A 16 2.73 -5.98 1.87
N TYR A 17 3.30 -4.89 1.44
CA TYR A 17 4.26 -4.88 0.35
C TYR A 17 5.50 -4.11 0.77
N ILE A 18 6.66 -4.66 0.46
CA ILE A 18 7.94 -3.97 0.72
C ILE A 18 8.40 -3.33 -0.59
N VAL A 19 8.60 -2.01 -0.54
CA VAL A 19 9.04 -1.27 -1.73
C VAL A 19 10.39 -1.77 -2.19
N GLN A 20 10.48 -2.10 -3.46
CA GLN A 20 11.73 -2.57 -4.06
C GLN A 20 12.46 -1.41 -4.70
N GLU A 21 13.74 -1.64 -4.96
CA GLU A 21 14.54 -0.67 -5.70
C GLU A 21 13.88 -0.44 -7.05
N LYS A 22 13.75 0.80 -7.45
CA LYS A 22 13.12 1.23 -8.70
C LYS A 22 11.60 1.17 -8.71
N ASP A 23 10.97 0.79 -7.61
CA ASP A 23 9.51 0.85 -7.53
C ASP A 23 9.07 2.29 -7.33
N SER A 24 7.97 2.64 -7.98
CA SER A 24 7.29 3.90 -7.72
C SER A 24 5.86 3.57 -7.30
N LEU A 25 5.17 4.54 -6.70
CA LEU A 25 3.77 4.31 -6.32
C LEU A 25 2.91 3.97 -7.53
N TRP A 26 3.23 4.55 -8.69
CA TRP A 26 2.52 4.24 -9.92
C TRP A 26 2.66 2.77 -10.29
N ASP A 27 3.89 2.25 -10.21
CA ASP A 27 4.12 0.85 -10.52
C ASP A 27 3.42 -0.07 -9.53
N ILE A 28 3.50 0.29 -8.26
CA ILE A 28 2.86 -0.51 -7.21
C ILE A 28 1.35 -0.50 -7.39
N ALA A 29 0.78 0.67 -7.69
CA ALA A 29 -0.65 0.78 -7.91
C ALA A 29 -1.09 -0.10 -9.07
N LYS A 30 -0.33 -0.15 -10.14
CA LYS A 30 -0.64 -1.01 -11.27
C LYS A 30 -0.59 -2.48 -10.91
N LYS A 31 0.42 -2.86 -10.14
CA LYS A 31 0.57 -4.26 -9.72
C LYS A 31 -0.63 -4.77 -8.95
N PHE A 32 -1.19 -3.92 -8.11
CA PHE A 32 -2.25 -4.33 -7.20
C PHE A 32 -3.61 -3.78 -7.57
N HIS A 33 -3.73 -3.23 -8.78
CA HIS A 33 -5.00 -2.72 -9.30
C HIS A 33 -5.64 -1.70 -8.38
N THR A 34 -4.82 -0.79 -7.89
CA THR A 34 -5.30 0.29 -7.04
C THR A 34 -4.81 1.62 -7.61
N THR A 35 -4.97 2.70 -6.87
CA THR A 35 -4.53 4.02 -7.29
C THR A 35 -3.46 4.54 -6.34
N VAL A 36 -2.64 5.46 -6.85
CA VAL A 36 -1.63 6.13 -6.02
C VAL A 36 -2.32 6.84 -4.87
N GLU A 37 -3.44 7.49 -5.14
CA GLU A 37 -4.19 8.21 -4.11
C GLU A 37 -4.61 7.27 -2.98
N ASN A 38 -5.10 6.08 -3.34
CA ASN A 38 -5.50 5.11 -2.32
C ASN A 38 -4.31 4.66 -1.48
N ILE A 39 -3.17 4.45 -2.11
CA ILE A 39 -1.97 4.05 -1.38
C ILE A 39 -1.56 5.15 -0.40
N VAL A 40 -1.52 6.38 -0.86
CA VAL A 40 -1.14 7.52 -0.03
C VAL A 40 -2.09 7.65 1.16
N THR A 41 -3.39 7.58 0.90
CA THR A 41 -4.40 7.71 1.95
C THR A 41 -4.33 6.56 2.95
N THR A 42 -4.23 5.34 2.45
CA THR A 42 -4.21 4.16 3.31
C THR A 42 -3.01 4.17 4.25
N ASN A 43 -1.87 4.64 3.76
CA ASN A 43 -0.62 4.63 4.54
C ASN A 43 -0.32 5.97 5.19
N GLU A 44 -1.19 6.95 5.04
CA GLU A 44 -1.01 8.29 5.60
C GLU A 44 0.35 8.88 5.22
N LEU A 45 0.68 8.75 3.94
CA LEU A 45 1.95 9.25 3.45
C LEU A 45 1.92 10.77 3.29
N PRO A 46 3.03 11.45 3.58
CA PRO A 46 3.09 12.90 3.42
C PRO A 46 3.13 13.34 1.96
N GLY A 47 3.41 12.40 1.05
CA GLY A 47 3.49 12.70 -0.36
C GLY A 47 3.51 11.41 -1.16
N GLU A 48 3.83 11.52 -2.45
CA GLU A 48 3.79 10.36 -3.33
C GLU A 48 5.13 9.66 -3.47
N GLN A 49 6.08 9.97 -2.59
CA GLN A 49 7.40 9.35 -2.65
C GLN A 49 7.54 8.26 -1.59
N VAL A 50 8.19 7.18 -1.99
CA VAL A 50 8.46 6.07 -1.08
C VAL A 50 9.92 5.69 -1.20
N LYS A 51 10.41 5.00 -0.18
CA LYS A 51 11.81 4.58 -0.13
C LYS A 51 11.88 3.07 -0.26
N THR A 52 12.98 2.59 -0.85
CA THR A 52 13.25 1.16 -0.91
C THR A 52 13.27 0.58 0.49
N GLY A 53 12.59 -0.55 0.65
CA GLY A 53 12.49 -1.21 1.95
C GLY A 53 11.35 -0.73 2.81
N GLN A 54 10.66 0.31 2.38
CA GLN A 54 9.51 0.82 3.12
C GLN A 54 8.34 -0.15 3.00
N ARG A 55 7.64 -0.38 4.11
CA ARG A 55 6.45 -1.24 4.10
C ARG A 55 5.22 -0.41 3.77
N LEU A 56 4.43 -0.91 2.84
CA LEU A 56 3.16 -0.28 2.47
C LEU A 56 2.03 -1.27 2.66
N LEU A 57 0.90 -0.76 3.11
CA LEU A 57 -0.34 -1.54 3.13
C LEU A 57 -1.12 -1.18 1.88
N LEU A 58 -1.50 -2.21 1.14
CA LEU A 58 -2.23 -2.04 -0.10
C LEU A 58 -3.59 -2.68 0.01
N VAL A 59 -4.60 -1.98 -0.46
CA VAL A 59 -5.97 -2.51 -0.50
C VAL A 59 -6.20 -3.06 -1.89
N LYS A 60 -6.35 -4.37 -1.95
CA LYS A 60 -6.61 -5.06 -3.20
C LYS A 60 -8.09 -4.98 -3.51
N GLU A 61 -8.44 -4.66 -4.73
CA GLU A 61 -9.85 -4.69 -5.12
C GLU A 61 -10.33 -6.12 -5.18
N VAL A 62 -11.38 -6.40 -4.45
CA VAL A 62 -11.91 -7.76 -4.34
C VAL A 62 -13.33 -7.78 -4.87
N GLY A 63 -13.70 -8.87 -5.51
CA GLY A 63 -15.07 -9.05 -5.95
C GLY A 63 -15.40 -8.42 -7.27
N VAL A 64 -14.42 -8.14 -8.04
CA VAL A 64 -14.64 -7.62 -9.39
C VAL A 64 -14.67 -8.74 -10.38
#